data_7a9e839965337ec42638fa28891ba53d
#
_entry.id   7a9e839965337ec42638fa28891ba53d
#
_cell.length_a   1.000
_cell.length_b   1.000
_cell.length_c   1.000
_cell.angle_alpha   90.00
_cell.angle_beta   90.00
_cell.angle_gamma   90.00
#
_symmetry.space_group_name_H-M   'P 1'
#
loop_
_entity.id
_entity.type
_entity.pdbx_description
1 polymer ?
#
loop_
_entity_poly.entity_id
_entity_poly.type
_entity_poly.pdbx_seq_one_letter_code
_entity_poly.pdbx_strand_id
1 'polypeptide(L)'
;MASVSLPDLPKGTEFEEYISAFFQSGGYYIERNIIERDVEEVLELDIITTNYNILPPEIKLIEVKSGGWGFPDIFKIRGWMDYLNISEGAFIVSKEKRNIDFYKKISKALNIDSVVISDLSESRESLAGFISNEVIENMDISTWRFSYWIERNLLKCLTCKKNSYPDKKCFKSLKEYHFEVNSEIFFTENIAEKICELYSIFQKFPRISAKCGNELIGNSFDCEYDALPEQIYGDTYYECKYNDIQISTFIEHRARLAILKNAIDYELYKEFEDKSKTDDILKISGWNSEMWSLALLPQSFKDGLNMISKDKYFNKYPVFWQWFMWIFGGFILKDYEEKEYEILSQKTGIPVGEIPNALEAYQILFPLNDGWFMDLSPNSNIKVMKLFPVPFMGVGANYRRLLYTESEKFEDLELTGAHTLNDLIKWNNLTIEVLKNG
;
A
#
# COMPACT_ATOMS: atom_id res chain seq x y z
N MET A 1 -6.98 27.60 -1.39
CA MET A 1 -6.77 26.13 -1.33
C MET A 1 -6.27 25.68 -2.68
N ALA A 2 -5.17 24.96 -2.73
CA ALA A 2 -4.67 24.42 -3.99
C ALA A 2 -5.43 23.10 -4.26
N SER A 3 -6.17 23.04 -5.34
CA SER A 3 -6.87 21.81 -5.75
C SER A 3 -5.90 20.85 -6.43
N VAL A 4 -5.95 19.58 -6.07
CA VAL A 4 -5.24 18.53 -6.80
C VAL A 4 -6.04 18.17 -8.03
N SER A 5 -5.47 18.42 -9.20
CA SER A 5 -6.07 18.00 -10.46
C SER A 5 -5.37 16.71 -10.90
N LEU A 6 -6.13 15.63 -10.98
CA LEU A 6 -5.66 14.38 -11.59
C LEU A 6 -5.90 14.49 -13.10
N PRO A 7 -4.90 14.22 -13.94
CA PRO A 7 -5.07 14.37 -15.39
C PRO A 7 -6.09 13.37 -15.95
N ASP A 8 -6.95 13.87 -16.85
CA ASP A 8 -7.93 13.02 -17.56
C ASP A 8 -7.23 12.05 -18.52
N LEU A 9 -6.07 12.43 -19.04
CA LEU A 9 -5.23 11.61 -19.92
C LEU A 9 -3.86 11.39 -19.26
N PRO A 10 -3.75 10.47 -18.30
CA PRO A 10 -2.52 10.21 -17.58
C PRO A 10 -1.44 9.63 -18.49
N LYS A 11 -0.17 9.98 -18.23
CA LYS A 11 1.01 9.49 -18.96
C LYS A 11 2.15 9.18 -17.99
N GLY A 12 3.05 8.28 -18.39
CA GLY A 12 4.14 7.85 -17.53
C GLY A 12 3.63 7.33 -16.21
N THR A 13 4.25 7.71 -15.12
CA THR A 13 3.88 7.30 -13.75
C THR A 13 2.40 7.51 -13.43
N GLU A 14 1.75 8.54 -13.97
CA GLU A 14 0.32 8.77 -13.72
C GLU A 14 -0.57 7.73 -14.41
N PHE A 15 -0.12 7.16 -15.54
CA PHE A 15 -0.81 6.05 -16.18
C PHE A 15 -0.61 4.73 -15.41
N GLU A 16 0.59 4.51 -14.87
CA GLU A 16 0.86 3.39 -13.94
C GLU A 16 0.00 3.51 -12.67
N GLU A 17 -0.10 4.73 -12.11
CA GLU A 17 -0.99 5.03 -10.96
C GLU A 17 -2.46 4.74 -11.28
N TYR A 18 -2.92 5.08 -12.49
CA TYR A 18 -4.28 4.77 -12.92
C TYR A 18 -4.54 3.27 -12.99
N ILE A 19 -3.64 2.52 -13.62
CA ILE A 19 -3.75 1.06 -13.73
C ILE A 19 -3.71 0.40 -12.34
N SER A 20 -2.79 0.83 -11.47
CA SER A 20 -2.72 0.37 -10.09
C SER A 20 -4.03 0.63 -9.33
N ALA A 21 -4.57 1.84 -9.45
CA ALA A 21 -5.83 2.24 -8.84
C ALA A 21 -7.01 1.38 -9.33
N PHE A 22 -7.00 1.03 -10.60
CA PHE A 22 -8.02 0.17 -11.19
C PHE A 22 -8.00 -1.23 -10.56
N PHE A 23 -6.83 -1.86 -10.47
CA PHE A 23 -6.70 -3.18 -9.84
C PHE A 23 -7.00 -3.15 -8.33
N GLN A 24 -6.56 -2.12 -7.60
CA GLN A 24 -6.89 -2.00 -6.19
C GLN A 24 -8.39 -1.79 -5.95
N SER A 25 -9.04 -1.00 -6.80
CA SER A 25 -10.49 -0.84 -6.76
C SER A 25 -11.21 -2.16 -7.06
N GLY A 26 -10.56 -3.06 -7.81
CA GLY A 26 -11.00 -4.43 -8.08
C GLY A 26 -10.72 -5.43 -6.95
N GLY A 27 -10.13 -5.00 -5.83
CA GLY A 27 -9.86 -5.85 -4.67
C GLY A 27 -8.53 -6.61 -4.71
N TYR A 28 -7.59 -6.17 -5.53
CA TYR A 28 -6.23 -6.74 -5.56
C TYR A 28 -5.33 -6.05 -4.55
N TYR A 29 -4.39 -6.80 -4.00
CA TYR A 29 -3.23 -6.23 -3.32
C TYR A 29 -2.21 -5.78 -4.36
N ILE A 30 -1.65 -4.58 -4.18
CA ILE A 30 -0.74 -3.96 -5.16
C ILE A 30 0.59 -3.62 -4.52
N GLU A 31 1.67 -4.05 -5.20
CA GLU A 31 3.03 -3.59 -4.96
C GLU A 31 3.51 -2.82 -6.20
N ARG A 32 4.16 -1.67 -5.98
CA ARG A 32 4.49 -0.72 -7.06
C ARG A 32 5.90 -0.20 -6.96
N ASN A 33 6.46 0.16 -8.13
CA ASN A 33 7.76 0.82 -8.22
C ASN A 33 8.84 0.04 -7.46
N ILE A 34 8.87 -1.27 -7.69
CA ILE A 34 9.83 -2.16 -7.06
C ILE A 34 11.12 -2.09 -7.86
N ILE A 35 12.22 -1.73 -7.20
CA ILE A 35 13.51 -1.55 -7.87
C ILE A 35 14.53 -2.43 -7.16
N GLU A 36 15.07 -3.40 -7.89
CA GLU A 36 16.22 -4.15 -7.42
C GLU A 36 17.51 -3.38 -7.72
N ARG A 37 18.29 -3.17 -6.68
CA ARG A 37 19.61 -2.51 -6.76
C ARG A 37 20.58 -3.21 -5.85
N ASP A 38 21.67 -3.68 -6.45
CA ASP A 38 22.87 -4.07 -5.72
C ASP A 38 24.00 -3.06 -6.04
N VAL A 39 24.90 -3.38 -6.93
CA VAL A 39 25.91 -2.42 -7.45
C VAL A 39 25.29 -1.47 -8.46
N GLU A 40 24.43 -2.01 -9.31
CA GLU A 40 23.65 -1.28 -10.31
C GLU A 40 22.16 -1.62 -10.17
N GLU A 41 21.31 -0.89 -10.86
CA GLU A 41 19.90 -1.18 -10.98
C GLU A 41 19.72 -2.40 -11.90
N VAL A 42 19.20 -3.48 -11.36
CA VAL A 42 19.02 -4.75 -12.08
C VAL A 42 17.69 -4.72 -12.84
N LEU A 43 16.63 -4.32 -12.16
CA LEU A 43 15.31 -4.21 -12.76
C LEU A 43 14.42 -3.20 -12.00
N GLU A 44 13.40 -2.72 -12.70
CA GLU A 44 12.32 -1.88 -12.17
C GLU A 44 11.00 -2.51 -12.61
N LEU A 45 10.14 -2.84 -11.64
CA LEU A 45 8.82 -3.41 -11.87
C LEU A 45 7.77 -2.33 -11.63
N ASP A 46 6.92 -2.11 -12.63
CA ASP A 46 5.86 -1.12 -12.52
C ASP A 46 4.83 -1.54 -11.47
N ILE A 47 4.24 -2.74 -11.62
CA ILE A 47 3.18 -3.23 -10.75
C ILE A 47 3.27 -4.76 -10.59
N ILE A 48 3.13 -5.22 -9.35
CA ILE A 48 2.80 -6.61 -9.01
C ILE A 48 1.41 -6.63 -8.39
N THR A 49 0.54 -7.49 -8.89
CA THR A 49 -0.79 -7.72 -8.33
C THR A 49 -0.88 -9.07 -7.66
N THR A 50 -1.52 -9.12 -6.49
CA THR A 50 -1.87 -10.39 -5.82
C THR A 50 -3.39 -10.46 -5.62
N ASN A 51 -4.00 -11.50 -6.16
CA ASN A 51 -5.44 -11.74 -6.04
C ASN A 51 -5.72 -12.75 -4.93
N TYR A 52 -6.14 -12.26 -3.78
CA TYR A 52 -6.52 -13.09 -2.63
C TYR A 52 -7.97 -13.62 -2.69
N ASN A 53 -8.72 -13.36 -3.76
CA ASN A 53 -10.03 -13.99 -3.97
C ASN A 53 -9.91 -15.41 -4.50
N ILE A 54 -8.73 -15.79 -4.96
CA ILE A 54 -8.37 -17.11 -5.47
C ILE A 54 -7.38 -17.74 -4.49
N LEU A 55 -7.48 -19.03 -4.27
CA LEU A 55 -6.57 -19.77 -3.41
C LEU A 55 -6.01 -20.98 -4.19
N PRO A 56 -4.68 -21.11 -4.31
CA PRO A 56 -3.64 -20.19 -3.84
C PRO A 56 -3.73 -18.80 -4.51
N PRO A 57 -3.21 -17.75 -3.86
CA PRO A 57 -3.24 -16.40 -4.43
C PRO A 57 -2.57 -16.32 -5.81
N GLU A 58 -3.23 -15.67 -6.76
CA GLU A 58 -2.69 -15.45 -8.09
C GLU A 58 -1.82 -14.19 -8.12
N ILE A 59 -0.58 -14.32 -8.55
CA ILE A 59 0.37 -13.23 -8.68
C ILE A 59 0.60 -12.94 -10.16
N LYS A 60 0.52 -11.65 -10.55
CA LYS A 60 0.81 -11.20 -11.92
C LYS A 60 1.77 -10.03 -11.94
N LEU A 61 2.71 -10.07 -12.88
CA LEU A 61 3.54 -8.95 -13.24
C LEU A 61 2.84 -8.09 -14.29
N ILE A 62 2.69 -6.80 -14.04
CA ILE A 62 2.07 -5.86 -14.98
C ILE A 62 3.07 -4.77 -15.34
N GLU A 63 3.43 -4.70 -16.59
CA GLU A 63 4.20 -3.61 -17.18
C GLU A 63 3.27 -2.63 -17.87
N VAL A 64 3.48 -1.33 -17.67
CA VAL A 64 2.61 -0.27 -18.17
C VAL A 64 3.39 0.71 -19.05
N LYS A 65 2.90 0.99 -20.25
CA LYS A 65 3.55 1.94 -21.18
C LYS A 65 2.56 2.94 -21.77
N SER A 66 2.78 4.21 -21.50
CA SER A 66 2.03 5.30 -22.15
C SER A 66 2.77 5.90 -23.35
N GLY A 67 4.00 5.48 -23.58
CA GLY A 67 4.88 5.94 -24.68
C GLY A 67 4.96 5.00 -25.87
N GLY A 68 6.10 5.02 -26.54
CA GLY A 68 6.45 4.05 -27.58
C GLY A 68 6.80 2.72 -26.94
N TRP A 69 6.39 1.62 -27.56
CA TRP A 69 6.63 0.26 -27.08
C TRP A 69 6.86 -0.72 -28.25
N GLY A 70 7.34 -1.92 -27.99
CA GLY A 70 7.62 -2.92 -29.01
C GLY A 70 7.90 -4.30 -28.44
N PHE A 71 8.41 -5.21 -29.29
CA PHE A 71 8.81 -6.54 -28.88
C PHE A 71 9.84 -6.59 -27.75
N PRO A 72 10.85 -5.67 -27.73
CA PRO A 72 11.79 -5.66 -26.60
C PRO A 72 11.11 -5.54 -25.23
N ASP A 73 10.02 -4.74 -25.13
CA ASP A 73 9.28 -4.61 -23.86
C ASP A 73 8.60 -5.93 -23.49
N ILE A 74 8.00 -6.63 -24.45
CA ILE A 74 7.35 -7.93 -24.20
C ILE A 74 8.37 -8.99 -23.75
N PHE A 75 9.53 -9.05 -24.39
CA PHE A 75 10.58 -9.97 -23.98
C PHE A 75 11.23 -9.60 -22.64
N LYS A 76 11.32 -8.30 -22.33
CA LYS A 76 11.74 -7.82 -21.03
C LYS A 76 10.80 -8.33 -19.93
N ILE A 77 9.47 -8.20 -20.11
CA ILE A 77 8.47 -8.72 -19.18
C ILE A 77 8.65 -10.21 -18.97
N ARG A 78 8.79 -10.98 -20.06
CA ARG A 78 9.00 -12.43 -19.95
C ARG A 78 10.26 -12.78 -19.19
N GLY A 79 11.37 -12.06 -19.43
CA GLY A 79 12.62 -12.26 -18.71
C GLY A 79 12.47 -12.00 -17.20
N TRP A 80 11.73 -10.97 -16.84
CA TRP A 80 11.44 -10.69 -15.42
C TRP A 80 10.50 -11.72 -14.79
N MET A 81 9.48 -12.18 -15.54
CA MET A 81 8.63 -13.28 -15.08
C MET A 81 9.43 -14.55 -14.79
N ASP A 82 10.36 -14.89 -15.69
CA ASP A 82 11.23 -16.04 -15.49
C ASP A 82 12.18 -15.86 -14.29
N TYR A 83 12.74 -14.66 -14.14
CA TYR A 83 13.63 -14.33 -13.02
C TYR A 83 12.91 -14.38 -11.66
N LEU A 84 11.65 -13.93 -11.61
CA LEU A 84 10.83 -13.86 -10.39
C LEU A 84 9.97 -15.12 -10.17
N ASN A 85 10.04 -16.11 -11.05
CA ASN A 85 9.17 -17.30 -11.06
C ASN A 85 7.66 -16.93 -11.08
N ILE A 86 7.28 -15.86 -11.79
CA ILE A 86 5.90 -15.47 -11.99
C ILE A 86 5.38 -16.06 -13.29
N SER A 87 4.31 -16.85 -13.21
CA SER A 87 3.79 -17.59 -14.36
C SER A 87 3.01 -16.75 -15.36
N GLU A 88 2.39 -15.66 -14.91
CA GLU A 88 1.49 -14.82 -15.70
C GLU A 88 1.89 -13.35 -15.64
N GLY A 89 1.74 -12.68 -16.78
CA GLY A 89 2.00 -11.24 -16.88
C GLY A 89 0.96 -10.51 -17.71
N ALA A 90 0.95 -9.20 -17.58
CA ALA A 90 0.17 -8.32 -18.44
C ALA A 90 1.04 -7.17 -18.96
N PHE A 91 0.76 -6.76 -20.19
CA PHE A 91 1.37 -5.60 -20.82
C PHE A 91 0.27 -4.63 -21.21
N ILE A 92 0.15 -3.54 -20.46
CA ILE A 92 -0.92 -2.56 -20.62
C ILE A 92 -0.35 -1.29 -21.25
N VAL A 93 -0.88 -0.92 -22.40
CA VAL A 93 -0.36 0.18 -23.20
C VAL A 93 -1.45 1.19 -23.57
N SER A 94 -1.10 2.48 -23.59
CA SER A 94 -2.04 3.55 -23.96
C SER A 94 -2.11 3.83 -25.48
N LYS A 95 -1.19 3.24 -26.25
CA LYS A 95 -1.12 3.50 -27.68
C LYS A 95 -1.24 2.21 -28.48
N GLU A 96 -2.23 2.17 -29.34
CA GLU A 96 -2.41 1.09 -30.30
C GLU A 96 -1.35 1.12 -31.40
N LYS A 97 -0.95 -0.04 -31.87
CA LYS A 97 -0.09 -0.23 -33.04
C LYS A 97 -0.86 -0.81 -34.23
N ARG A 98 -0.40 -0.47 -35.44
CA ARG A 98 -1.02 -0.92 -36.69
C ARG A 98 -1.22 -2.44 -36.77
N ASN A 99 -0.34 -3.24 -36.15
CA ASN A 99 -0.38 -4.72 -36.19
C ASN A 99 -0.62 -5.28 -34.77
N ILE A 100 -1.53 -4.70 -34.01
CA ILE A 100 -1.77 -5.06 -32.61
C ILE A 100 -2.05 -6.54 -32.40
N ASP A 101 -2.80 -7.18 -33.28
CA ASP A 101 -3.14 -8.60 -33.20
C ASP A 101 -1.91 -9.50 -33.25
N PHE A 102 -0.91 -9.11 -34.02
CA PHE A 102 0.36 -9.85 -34.08
C PHE A 102 1.13 -9.74 -32.76
N TYR A 103 1.15 -8.55 -32.14
CA TYR A 103 1.75 -8.36 -30.81
C TYR A 103 1.00 -9.15 -29.76
N LYS A 104 -0.34 -9.10 -29.74
CA LYS A 104 -1.18 -9.87 -28.81
C LYS A 104 -0.93 -11.38 -28.94
N LYS A 105 -0.82 -11.88 -30.18
CA LYS A 105 -0.51 -13.30 -30.44
C LYS A 105 0.83 -13.73 -29.85
N ILE A 106 1.88 -12.92 -30.02
CA ILE A 106 3.22 -13.20 -29.51
C ILE A 106 3.24 -13.12 -27.97
N SER A 107 2.66 -12.06 -27.40
CA SER A 107 2.56 -11.92 -25.94
C SER A 107 1.85 -13.09 -25.29
N LYS A 108 0.73 -13.52 -25.88
CA LYS A 108 -0.05 -14.67 -25.36
C LYS A 108 0.76 -15.98 -25.39
N ALA A 109 1.59 -16.18 -26.40
CA ALA A 109 2.49 -17.32 -26.46
C ALA A 109 3.59 -17.31 -25.36
N LEU A 110 3.80 -16.15 -24.73
CA LEU A 110 4.72 -15.93 -23.62
C LEU A 110 4.01 -15.83 -22.24
N ASN A 111 2.73 -16.18 -22.18
CA ASN A 111 1.85 -16.01 -21.02
C ASN A 111 1.72 -14.54 -20.56
N ILE A 112 1.74 -13.62 -21.52
CA ILE A 112 1.54 -12.19 -21.27
C ILE A 112 0.27 -11.73 -21.99
N ASP A 113 -0.68 -11.21 -21.23
CA ASP A 113 -1.89 -10.61 -21.79
C ASP A 113 -1.61 -9.16 -22.18
N SER A 114 -1.76 -8.82 -23.47
CA SER A 114 -1.56 -7.44 -23.96
C SER A 114 -2.89 -6.71 -24.11
N VAL A 115 -3.00 -5.57 -23.44
CA VAL A 115 -4.20 -4.73 -23.42
C VAL A 115 -3.86 -3.33 -23.91
N VAL A 116 -4.72 -2.77 -24.76
CA VAL A 116 -4.61 -1.37 -25.22
C VAL A 116 -5.74 -0.58 -24.56
N ILE A 117 -5.38 0.51 -23.90
CA ILE A 117 -6.32 1.46 -23.29
C ILE A 117 -6.04 2.83 -23.91
N SER A 118 -6.66 3.10 -25.03
CA SER A 118 -6.51 4.38 -25.74
C SER A 118 -7.35 5.50 -25.10
N ASP A 119 -8.46 5.11 -24.49
CA ASP A 119 -9.38 5.96 -23.72
C ASP A 119 -9.65 5.33 -22.35
N LEU A 120 -9.56 6.12 -21.28
CA LEU A 120 -9.84 5.63 -19.94
C LEU A 120 -11.28 5.18 -19.72
N SER A 121 -12.22 5.71 -20.48
CA SER A 121 -13.62 5.26 -20.44
C SER A 121 -13.78 3.79 -20.85
N GLU A 122 -12.87 3.27 -21.68
CA GLU A 122 -12.85 1.88 -22.16
C GLU A 122 -12.10 0.93 -21.18
N SER A 123 -11.49 1.47 -20.12
CA SER A 123 -10.63 0.66 -19.22
C SER A 123 -11.38 -0.51 -18.58
N ARG A 124 -12.64 -0.32 -18.22
CA ARG A 124 -13.45 -1.39 -17.59
C ARG A 124 -13.66 -2.55 -18.55
N GLU A 125 -14.02 -2.27 -19.78
CA GLU A 125 -14.22 -3.29 -20.80
C GLU A 125 -12.90 -3.96 -21.18
N SER A 126 -11.85 -3.17 -21.38
CA SER A 126 -10.51 -3.65 -21.76
C SER A 126 -9.85 -4.51 -20.69
N LEU A 127 -10.10 -4.22 -19.40
CA LEU A 127 -9.52 -4.92 -18.26
C LEU A 127 -10.49 -5.91 -17.59
N ALA A 128 -11.71 -6.08 -18.12
CA ALA A 128 -12.72 -6.97 -17.55
C ALA A 128 -12.23 -8.44 -17.41
N GLY A 129 -11.33 -8.88 -18.28
CA GLY A 129 -10.74 -10.23 -18.21
C GLY A 129 -9.78 -10.47 -17.03
N PHE A 130 -9.34 -9.39 -16.36
CA PHE A 130 -8.40 -9.47 -15.23
C PHE A 130 -9.08 -9.38 -13.88
N ILE A 131 -10.29 -8.86 -13.79
CA ILE A 131 -10.93 -8.52 -12.53
C ILE A 131 -12.26 -9.25 -12.43
N SER A 132 -12.40 -10.03 -11.37
CA SER A 132 -13.61 -10.79 -11.05
C SER A 132 -14.70 -9.95 -10.36
N ASN A 133 -14.37 -8.75 -9.91
CA ASN A 133 -15.31 -7.88 -9.19
C ASN A 133 -16.05 -6.97 -10.18
N GLU A 134 -17.37 -7.14 -10.27
CA GLU A 134 -18.21 -6.42 -11.23
C GLU A 134 -18.39 -4.93 -10.91
N VAL A 135 -18.10 -4.49 -9.69
CA VAL A 135 -18.40 -3.13 -9.24
C VAL A 135 -17.13 -2.35 -8.90
N ILE A 136 -16.46 -1.85 -9.94
CA ILE A 136 -15.41 -0.83 -9.77
C ILE A 136 -16.04 0.55 -9.92
N GLU A 137 -15.94 1.39 -8.89
CA GLU A 137 -16.45 2.74 -8.91
C GLU A 137 -15.38 3.74 -9.36
N ASN A 138 -15.76 4.74 -10.14
CA ASN A 138 -14.83 5.80 -10.56
C ASN A 138 -14.28 6.59 -9.37
N MET A 139 -15.09 6.71 -8.33
CA MET A 139 -14.70 7.34 -7.06
C MET A 139 -13.51 6.60 -6.42
N ASP A 140 -13.54 5.27 -6.39
CA ASP A 140 -12.44 4.47 -5.83
C ASP A 140 -11.16 4.68 -6.62
N ILE A 141 -11.24 4.58 -7.96
CA ILE A 141 -10.08 4.81 -8.84
C ILE A 141 -9.50 6.22 -8.60
N SER A 142 -10.36 7.25 -8.52
CA SER A 142 -9.91 8.62 -8.28
C SER A 142 -9.26 8.78 -6.91
N THR A 143 -9.82 8.13 -5.88
CA THR A 143 -9.27 8.17 -4.53
C THR A 143 -7.92 7.46 -4.44
N TRP A 144 -7.77 6.30 -5.08
CA TRP A 144 -6.50 5.60 -5.15
C TRP A 144 -5.44 6.41 -5.91
N ARG A 145 -5.78 7.02 -7.04
CA ARG A 145 -4.88 7.91 -7.78
C ARG A 145 -4.42 9.09 -6.93
N PHE A 146 -5.32 9.62 -6.12
CA PHE A 146 -5.01 10.69 -5.19
C PHE A 146 -4.06 10.24 -4.08
N SER A 147 -4.29 9.07 -3.49
CA SER A 147 -3.38 8.43 -2.54
C SER A 147 -1.98 8.24 -3.15
N TYR A 148 -1.88 7.77 -4.38
CA TYR A 148 -0.60 7.62 -5.09
C TYR A 148 0.08 8.96 -5.40
N TRP A 149 -0.70 9.99 -5.70
CA TRP A 149 -0.15 11.33 -5.84
C TRP A 149 0.53 11.80 -4.55
N ILE A 150 -0.06 11.51 -3.39
CA ILE A 150 0.54 11.80 -2.08
C ILE A 150 1.82 10.99 -1.89
N GLU A 151 1.76 9.68 -2.10
CA GLU A 151 2.91 8.77 -2.01
C GLU A 151 4.08 9.29 -2.86
N ARG A 152 3.82 9.59 -4.14
CA ARG A 152 4.82 10.13 -5.06
C ARG A 152 5.45 11.43 -4.55
N ASN A 153 4.68 12.29 -3.92
CA ASN A 153 5.22 13.54 -3.34
C ASN A 153 6.04 13.29 -2.09
N LEU A 154 5.66 12.33 -1.24
CA LEU A 154 6.47 11.89 -0.11
C LEU A 154 7.82 11.32 -0.58
N LEU A 155 7.80 10.43 -1.56
CA LEU A 155 9.00 9.81 -2.11
C LEU A 155 9.91 10.82 -2.83
N LYS A 156 9.35 11.83 -3.49
CA LYS A 156 10.14 12.95 -4.04
C LYS A 156 10.92 13.69 -2.97
N CYS A 157 10.38 13.81 -1.76
CA CYS A 157 11.13 14.41 -0.65
C CYS A 157 12.35 13.57 -0.28
N LEU A 158 12.28 12.24 -0.32
CA LEU A 158 13.40 11.34 -0.07
C LEU A 158 14.52 11.43 -1.11
N THR A 159 14.17 11.76 -2.34
CA THR A 159 15.11 11.79 -3.47
C THR A 159 15.63 13.19 -3.81
N CYS A 160 15.05 14.25 -3.24
CA CYS A 160 15.40 15.63 -3.56
C CYS A 160 16.81 15.99 -3.08
N LYS A 161 17.65 16.46 -4.02
CA LYS A 161 19.03 16.89 -3.75
C LYS A 161 19.14 18.23 -2.98
N LYS A 162 18.05 19.02 -2.99
CA LYS A 162 17.98 20.36 -2.37
C LYS A 162 17.18 20.33 -1.09
N ASN A 163 17.46 19.37 -0.21
CA ASN A 163 16.76 19.29 1.05
C ASN A 163 17.27 20.33 2.03
N SER A 164 16.38 21.20 2.43
CA SER A 164 16.53 22.11 3.57
C SER A 164 16.28 21.43 4.92
N TYR A 165 16.27 20.10 4.97
CA TYR A 165 16.10 19.37 6.21
C TYR A 165 17.25 19.65 7.19
N PRO A 166 16.94 19.90 8.46
CA PRO A 166 17.96 20.21 9.47
C PRO A 166 18.93 19.06 9.71
N ASP A 167 18.47 17.82 9.59
CA ASP A 167 19.30 16.61 9.77
C ASP A 167 19.42 15.77 8.49
N LYS A 168 20.52 16.00 7.76
CA LYS A 168 20.85 15.23 6.57
C LYS A 168 21.12 13.74 6.83
N LYS A 169 21.50 13.36 8.08
CA LYS A 169 21.80 11.97 8.41
C LYS A 169 20.53 11.16 8.56
N CYS A 170 19.55 11.74 9.23
CA CYS A 170 18.25 11.15 9.40
C CYS A 170 17.60 10.85 8.05
N PHE A 171 17.58 11.84 7.18
CA PHE A 171 16.99 11.72 5.87
C PHE A 171 17.66 10.63 5.01
N LYS A 172 18.98 10.51 5.12
CA LYS A 172 19.72 9.43 4.47
C LYS A 172 19.28 8.06 5.00
N SER A 173 19.13 7.93 6.31
CA SER A 173 18.68 6.67 6.93
C SER A 173 17.26 6.29 6.54
N LEU A 174 16.33 7.25 6.47
CA LEU A 174 14.97 7.00 5.98
C LEU A 174 14.95 6.55 4.51
N LYS A 175 15.80 7.15 3.70
CA LYS A 175 15.93 6.78 2.29
C LYS A 175 16.49 5.37 2.14
N GLU A 176 17.54 5.03 2.87
CA GLU A 176 18.13 3.69 2.89
C GLU A 176 17.08 2.66 3.33
N TYR A 177 16.39 2.92 4.43
CA TYR A 177 15.32 2.07 4.92
C TYR A 177 14.18 1.87 3.89
N HIS A 178 13.76 2.94 3.23
CA HIS A 178 12.75 2.84 2.17
C HIS A 178 13.21 1.93 1.02
N PHE A 179 14.47 2.05 0.61
CA PHE A 179 15.00 1.17 -0.43
C PHE A 179 15.07 -0.28 0.02
N GLU A 180 15.53 -0.56 1.23
CA GLU A 180 15.53 -1.92 1.80
C GLU A 180 14.13 -2.53 1.78
N VAL A 181 13.11 -1.81 2.23
CA VAL A 181 11.72 -2.28 2.23
C VAL A 181 11.16 -2.49 0.81
N ASN A 182 11.61 -1.70 -0.15
CA ASN A 182 11.02 -1.68 -1.49
C ASN A 182 11.77 -2.54 -2.52
N SER A 183 13.01 -2.94 -2.27
CA SER A 183 13.83 -3.62 -3.28
C SER A 183 14.41 -4.96 -2.83
N GLU A 184 15.27 -4.97 -1.83
CA GLU A 184 16.10 -6.14 -1.54
C GLU A 184 15.28 -7.36 -1.11
N ILE A 185 14.24 -7.13 -0.32
CA ILE A 185 13.43 -8.19 0.26
C ILE A 185 12.50 -8.84 -0.77
N PHE A 186 12.10 -8.07 -1.78
CA PHE A 186 11.18 -8.58 -2.79
C PHE A 186 11.79 -9.75 -3.59
N PHE A 187 13.12 -9.74 -3.77
CA PHE A 187 13.85 -10.70 -4.59
C PHE A 187 14.39 -11.91 -3.81
N THR A 188 14.16 -11.94 -2.51
CA THR A 188 14.50 -13.14 -1.71
C THR A 188 13.60 -14.30 -2.13
N GLU A 189 14.20 -15.42 -2.52
CA GLU A 189 13.49 -16.57 -3.08
C GLU A 189 12.56 -17.27 -2.07
N ASN A 190 12.89 -17.16 -0.77
CA ASN A 190 12.18 -17.86 0.29
C ASN A 190 11.30 -16.91 1.10
N ILE A 191 9.97 -17.16 1.14
CA ILE A 191 9.03 -16.33 1.89
C ILE A 191 9.40 -16.23 3.37
N ALA A 192 9.95 -17.27 3.95
CA ALA A 192 10.40 -17.28 5.33
C ALA A 192 11.55 -16.32 5.57
N GLU A 193 12.52 -16.31 4.67
CA GLU A 193 13.64 -15.37 4.69
C GLU A 193 13.13 -13.93 4.51
N LYS A 194 12.22 -13.71 3.56
CA LYS A 194 11.56 -12.39 3.38
C LYS A 194 10.98 -11.86 4.68
N ILE A 195 10.23 -12.67 5.41
CA ILE A 195 9.62 -12.23 6.68
C ILE A 195 10.70 -11.89 7.70
N CYS A 196 11.72 -12.73 7.83
CA CYS A 196 12.81 -12.52 8.79
C CYS A 196 13.61 -11.24 8.46
N GLU A 197 13.92 -11.01 7.20
CA GLU A 197 14.61 -9.81 6.73
C GLU A 197 13.78 -8.56 6.94
N LEU A 198 12.52 -8.57 6.49
CA LEU A 198 11.56 -7.48 6.74
C LEU A 198 11.43 -7.15 8.21
N TYR A 199 11.32 -8.17 9.05
CA TYR A 199 11.23 -7.98 10.49
C TYR A 199 12.52 -7.41 11.07
N SER A 200 13.67 -7.87 10.61
CA SER A 200 14.98 -7.31 11.00
C SER A 200 15.11 -5.84 10.62
N ILE A 201 14.68 -5.48 9.40
CA ILE A 201 14.66 -4.09 8.95
C ILE A 201 13.67 -3.28 9.80
N PHE A 202 12.48 -3.81 10.02
CA PHE A 202 11.47 -3.19 10.86
C PHE A 202 11.99 -2.90 12.28
N GLN A 203 12.73 -3.82 12.88
CA GLN A 203 13.35 -3.60 14.20
C GLN A 203 14.41 -2.49 14.22
N LYS A 204 15.04 -2.17 13.09
CA LYS A 204 15.96 -1.04 12.97
C LYS A 204 15.24 0.30 12.92
N PHE A 205 13.98 0.31 12.48
CA PHE A 205 13.22 1.51 12.21
C PHE A 205 12.96 2.40 13.42
N PRO A 206 12.59 1.90 14.62
CA PRO A 206 12.44 2.72 15.80
C PRO A 206 13.69 3.52 16.13
N ARG A 207 14.87 2.94 15.91
CA ARG A 207 16.16 3.62 16.12
C ARG A 207 16.41 4.72 15.08
N ILE A 208 16.00 4.48 13.85
CA ILE A 208 16.10 5.45 12.76
C ILE A 208 15.11 6.58 13.01
N SER A 209 13.87 6.27 13.32
CA SER A 209 12.83 7.25 13.59
C SER A 209 13.11 8.06 14.83
N ALA A 210 13.62 7.47 15.92
CA ALA A 210 14.03 8.20 17.11
C ALA A 210 15.16 9.20 16.82
N LYS A 211 16.06 8.88 15.90
CA LYS A 211 17.08 9.82 15.43
C LYS A 211 16.53 10.89 14.52
N CYS A 212 15.57 10.57 13.71
CA CYS A 212 14.99 11.44 12.69
C CYS A 212 13.88 12.31 13.26
N GLY A 213 13.08 11.75 14.14
CA GLY A 213 11.89 12.41 14.68
C GLY A 213 12.15 13.21 15.93
N ASN A 214 13.39 13.46 16.31
CA ASN A 214 13.84 14.00 17.57
C ASN A 214 13.91 12.98 18.70
N GLU A 215 14.96 13.09 19.49
CA GLU A 215 15.09 12.47 20.80
C GLU A 215 13.92 12.80 21.75
N LEU A 216 13.06 13.76 21.36
CA LEU A 216 11.89 14.23 22.09
C LEU A 216 10.69 13.28 22.01
N ILE A 217 10.59 12.43 20.98
CA ILE A 217 9.49 11.44 20.89
C ILE A 217 9.75 10.23 21.80
N GLY A 218 10.80 10.27 22.60
CA GLY A 218 11.21 9.15 23.42
C GLY A 218 11.85 8.02 22.62
N ASN A 219 12.45 7.08 23.31
CA ASN A 219 13.31 6.06 22.71
C ASN A 219 12.56 4.87 22.10
N SER A 220 11.27 4.94 21.92
CA SER A 220 10.50 3.85 21.34
C SER A 220 9.34 4.36 20.50
N PHE A 221 9.02 3.64 19.47
CA PHE A 221 7.77 3.76 18.70
C PHE A 221 6.52 3.47 19.55
N ASP A 222 6.72 2.89 20.72
CA ASP A 222 5.71 2.67 21.75
C ASP A 222 5.40 3.97 22.50
N CYS A 223 6.10 5.06 22.19
CA CYS A 223 5.78 6.35 22.76
C CYS A 223 4.48 6.86 22.17
N GLU A 224 3.57 7.17 23.04
CA GLU A 224 2.49 8.06 22.72
C GLU A 224 3.07 9.29 22.02
N TYR A 225 2.51 9.66 20.88
CA TYR A 225 2.86 10.91 20.20
C TYR A 225 2.28 12.07 21.00
N ASP A 226 2.79 12.26 22.22
CA ASP A 226 2.38 13.36 23.09
C ASP A 226 2.88 14.71 22.59
N ALA A 227 3.95 14.69 21.80
CA ALA A 227 4.49 15.91 21.21
C ALA A 227 3.92 16.15 19.83
N LEU A 228 3.28 17.28 19.65
CA LEU A 228 2.79 17.73 18.34
C LEU A 228 3.97 18.05 17.42
N PRO A 229 3.83 17.86 16.11
CA PRO A 229 4.86 18.17 15.13
C PRO A 229 5.49 19.57 15.30
N GLU A 230 4.71 20.60 15.60
CA GLU A 230 5.21 21.96 15.85
C GLU A 230 6.07 22.05 17.09
N GLN A 231 5.83 21.24 18.11
CA GLN A 231 6.66 21.19 19.32
C GLN A 231 7.99 20.51 19.05
N ILE A 232 8.03 19.64 18.04
CA ILE A 232 9.21 18.88 17.66
C ILE A 232 10.09 19.70 16.71
N TYR A 233 9.50 20.26 15.66
CA TYR A 233 10.24 20.89 14.56
C TYR A 233 10.23 22.42 14.58
N GLY A 234 9.38 23.04 15.42
CA GLY A 234 9.24 24.48 15.48
C GLY A 234 8.93 25.11 14.11
N ASP A 235 9.53 26.26 13.84
CA ASP A 235 9.25 27.01 12.60
C ASP A 235 9.71 26.28 11.34
N THR A 236 10.73 25.41 11.42
CA THR A 236 11.22 24.65 10.25
C THR A 236 10.22 23.65 9.72
N TYR A 237 9.22 23.28 10.52
CA TYR A 237 8.14 22.41 10.12
C TYR A 237 7.33 22.95 8.95
N TYR A 238 7.11 24.25 8.91
CA TYR A 238 6.33 24.91 7.85
C TYR A 238 7.11 25.15 6.56
N GLU A 239 8.43 25.03 6.60
CA GLU A 239 9.27 25.19 5.43
C GLU A 239 9.30 23.95 4.52
N CYS A 240 8.94 22.79 5.07
CA CYS A 240 8.91 21.52 4.35
C CYS A 240 7.48 21.13 3.99
N LYS A 241 7.26 20.68 2.77
CA LYS A 241 5.96 20.18 2.32
C LYS A 241 5.51 18.93 3.09
N TYR A 242 6.47 18.08 3.44
CA TYR A 242 6.31 16.90 4.28
C TYR A 242 7.49 16.80 5.25
N ASN A 243 7.22 16.50 6.49
CA ASN A 243 8.24 16.34 7.52
C ASN A 243 8.68 14.88 7.71
N ASP A 244 9.72 14.69 8.50
CA ASP A 244 10.31 13.37 8.77
C ASP A 244 9.30 12.41 9.40
N ILE A 245 8.43 12.87 10.30
CA ILE A 245 7.40 12.03 10.93
C ILE A 245 6.43 11.47 9.89
N GLN A 246 5.97 12.29 8.96
CA GLN A 246 5.07 11.84 7.91
C GLN A 246 5.69 10.82 6.99
N ILE A 247 6.94 11.07 6.60
CA ILE A 247 7.70 10.15 5.76
C ILE A 247 8.00 8.87 6.55
N SER A 248 8.39 9.00 7.82
CA SER A 248 8.69 7.87 8.69
C SER A 248 7.48 6.96 8.90
N THR A 249 6.33 7.54 9.24
CA THR A 249 5.10 6.75 9.46
C THR A 249 4.61 6.07 8.19
N PHE A 250 4.75 6.74 7.04
CA PHE A 250 4.43 6.14 5.74
C PHE A 250 5.31 4.91 5.45
N ILE A 251 6.63 5.05 5.59
CA ILE A 251 7.57 3.95 5.33
C ILE A 251 7.36 2.80 6.32
N GLU A 252 7.11 3.12 7.59
CA GLU A 252 6.85 2.10 8.61
C GLU A 252 5.58 1.30 8.30
N HIS A 253 4.50 1.97 7.94
CA HIS A 253 3.28 1.24 7.56
C HIS A 253 3.48 0.39 6.30
N ARG A 254 4.29 0.84 5.35
CA ARG A 254 4.69 -0.01 4.22
C ARG A 254 5.43 -1.26 4.68
N ALA A 255 6.39 -1.12 5.60
CA ALA A 255 7.14 -2.25 6.13
C ALA A 255 6.22 -3.24 6.87
N ARG A 256 5.36 -2.74 7.76
CA ARG A 256 4.40 -3.59 8.49
C ARG A 256 3.44 -4.30 7.54
N LEU A 257 2.98 -3.60 6.52
CA LEU A 257 2.08 -4.18 5.52
C LEU A 257 2.78 -5.25 4.67
N ALA A 258 4.04 -5.03 4.32
CA ALA A 258 4.85 -6.04 3.64
C ALA A 258 5.09 -7.28 4.51
N ILE A 259 5.36 -7.11 5.81
CA ILE A 259 5.47 -8.21 6.78
C ILE A 259 4.14 -8.96 6.88
N LEU A 260 3.04 -8.26 7.06
CA LEU A 260 1.70 -8.85 7.13
C LEU A 260 1.38 -9.67 5.88
N LYS A 261 1.62 -9.10 4.70
CA LYS A 261 1.38 -9.76 3.41
C LYS A 261 2.18 -11.05 3.29
N ASN A 262 3.48 -10.99 3.53
CA ASN A 262 4.34 -12.17 3.41
C ASN A 262 4.05 -13.22 4.49
N ALA A 263 3.66 -12.79 5.71
CA ALA A 263 3.23 -13.71 6.76
C ALA A 263 1.94 -14.46 6.40
N ILE A 264 1.00 -13.77 5.77
CA ILE A 264 -0.24 -14.39 5.28
C ILE A 264 0.05 -15.32 4.11
N ASP A 265 0.86 -14.90 3.15
CA ASP A 265 1.28 -15.77 2.06
C ASP A 265 1.93 -17.06 2.59
N TYR A 266 2.78 -16.93 3.61
CA TYR A 266 3.38 -18.09 4.24
C TYR A 266 2.33 -19.08 4.76
N GLU A 267 1.36 -18.63 5.56
CA GLU A 267 0.34 -19.51 6.12
C GLU A 267 -0.54 -20.13 5.02
N LEU A 268 -0.84 -19.38 3.97
CA LEU A 268 -1.60 -19.89 2.83
C LEU A 268 -0.84 -20.98 2.08
N TYR A 269 0.44 -20.77 1.76
CA TYR A 269 1.24 -21.76 1.05
C TYR A 269 1.47 -23.01 1.89
N LYS A 270 1.70 -22.87 3.19
CA LYS A 270 1.81 -24.00 4.13
C LYS A 270 0.53 -24.85 4.13
N GLU A 271 -0.64 -24.24 4.10
CA GLU A 271 -1.90 -24.96 4.03
C GLU A 271 -2.04 -25.76 2.70
N PHE A 272 -1.54 -25.20 1.59
CA PHE A 272 -1.56 -25.85 0.29
C PHE A 272 -0.49 -26.93 0.18
N GLU A 273 0.69 -26.76 0.75
CA GLU A 273 1.74 -27.78 0.81
C GLU A 273 1.22 -29.06 1.45
N ASP A 274 0.53 -28.95 2.56
CA ASP A 274 -0.04 -30.09 3.29
C ASP A 274 -1.16 -30.80 2.50
N LYS A 275 -1.85 -30.11 1.59
CA LYS A 275 -2.99 -30.62 0.83
C LYS A 275 -2.68 -31.06 -0.59
N SER A 276 -1.68 -30.44 -1.21
CA SER A 276 -1.31 -30.71 -2.60
C SER A 276 0.07 -31.35 -2.65
N LYS A 277 0.16 -32.56 -3.17
CA LYS A 277 1.43 -33.16 -3.58
C LYS A 277 1.95 -32.55 -4.90
N THR A 278 1.55 -31.32 -5.23
CA THR A 278 1.93 -30.63 -6.46
C THR A 278 3.19 -29.80 -6.24
N ASP A 279 4.31 -30.39 -6.59
CA ASP A 279 5.67 -29.80 -6.57
C ASP A 279 5.80 -28.45 -7.29
N ASP A 280 4.85 -28.07 -8.16
CA ASP A 280 5.03 -26.95 -9.05
C ASP A 280 4.72 -25.58 -8.42
N ILE A 281 3.75 -25.50 -7.51
CA ILE A 281 3.40 -24.24 -6.84
C ILE A 281 4.50 -23.85 -5.84
N LEU A 282 5.12 -24.83 -5.21
CA LEU A 282 6.16 -24.63 -4.20
C LEU A 282 7.48 -24.17 -4.82
N LYS A 283 7.75 -24.57 -6.07
CA LYS A 283 8.92 -24.08 -6.82
C LYS A 283 8.85 -22.60 -7.15
N ILE A 284 7.65 -22.04 -7.28
CA ILE A 284 7.45 -20.62 -7.60
C ILE A 284 7.93 -19.70 -6.48
N SER A 285 7.89 -20.14 -5.23
CA SER A 285 8.24 -19.32 -4.06
C SER A 285 9.60 -19.65 -3.45
N GLY A 286 10.38 -20.56 -4.03
CA GLY A 286 11.61 -21.06 -3.39
C GLY A 286 11.35 -21.71 -2.02
N TRP A 287 10.13 -22.16 -1.81
CA TRP A 287 9.66 -22.67 -0.53
C TRP A 287 10.40 -23.96 -0.15
N ASN A 288 10.98 -23.96 1.02
CA ASN A 288 11.54 -25.12 1.66
C ASN A 288 11.13 -25.15 3.14
N SER A 289 10.21 -26.03 3.50
CA SER A 289 9.69 -26.17 4.86
C SER A 289 10.79 -26.48 5.90
N GLU A 290 11.87 -27.12 5.49
CA GLU A 290 13.02 -27.42 6.36
C GLU A 290 13.88 -26.19 6.65
N MET A 291 13.88 -25.18 5.77
CA MET A 291 14.64 -23.92 5.94
C MET A 291 13.85 -22.86 6.72
N TRP A 292 12.59 -23.11 7.06
CA TRP A 292 11.81 -22.22 7.87
C TRP A 292 12.38 -22.12 9.28
N SER A 293 13.32 -21.23 9.47
CA SER A 293 13.76 -20.86 10.80
C SER A 293 13.10 -19.54 11.23
N LEU A 294 11.86 -19.64 11.70
CA LEU A 294 11.25 -18.54 12.45
C LEU A 294 11.99 -18.23 13.77
N ALA A 295 13.15 -18.85 14.00
CA ALA A 295 13.92 -18.65 15.22
C ALA A 295 14.31 -17.20 15.46
N LEU A 296 14.47 -16.43 14.39
CA LEU A 296 14.81 -14.99 14.45
C LEU A 296 13.61 -14.10 14.77
N LEU A 297 12.38 -14.60 14.61
CA LEU A 297 11.18 -13.83 14.89
C LEU A 297 10.80 -13.97 16.37
N PRO A 298 10.29 -12.89 17.00
CA PRO A 298 9.79 -12.97 18.35
C PRO A 298 8.69 -14.01 18.50
N GLN A 299 8.64 -14.67 19.66
CA GLN A 299 7.60 -15.66 19.93
C GLN A 299 6.20 -15.04 19.86
N SER A 300 6.06 -13.79 20.33
CA SER A 300 4.81 -13.04 20.24
C SER A 300 4.30 -12.88 18.80
N PHE A 301 5.20 -12.62 17.83
CA PHE A 301 4.83 -12.53 16.41
C PHE A 301 4.35 -13.89 15.88
N LYS A 302 5.05 -14.98 16.22
CA LYS A 302 4.68 -16.35 15.80
C LYS A 302 3.32 -16.75 16.37
N ASP A 303 3.11 -16.47 17.64
CA ASP A 303 1.83 -16.74 18.32
C ASP A 303 0.70 -15.89 17.71
N GLY A 304 0.99 -14.63 17.39
CA GLY A 304 0.07 -13.74 16.72
C GLY A 304 -0.29 -14.23 15.32
N LEU A 305 0.69 -14.64 14.53
CA LEU A 305 0.45 -15.21 13.19
C LEU A 305 -0.43 -16.48 13.29
N ASN A 306 -0.12 -17.38 14.23
CA ASN A 306 -0.94 -18.58 14.47
C ASN A 306 -2.36 -18.25 14.99
N MET A 307 -2.57 -17.09 15.60
CA MET A 307 -3.90 -16.60 15.96
C MET A 307 -4.69 -16.15 14.73
N ILE A 308 -4.15 -15.22 13.98
CA ILE A 308 -4.86 -14.63 12.83
C ILE A 308 -5.10 -15.63 11.70
N SER A 309 -4.21 -16.62 11.52
CA SER A 309 -4.39 -17.64 10.48
C SER A 309 -5.59 -18.58 10.73
N LYS A 310 -6.19 -18.54 11.93
CA LYS A 310 -7.43 -19.26 12.24
C LYS A 310 -8.68 -18.51 11.78
N ASP A 311 -8.56 -17.25 11.48
CA ASP A 311 -9.68 -16.45 10.99
C ASP A 311 -10.03 -16.84 9.57
N LYS A 312 -11.30 -17.01 9.29
CA LYS A 312 -11.77 -17.49 7.99
C LYS A 312 -11.36 -16.58 6.82
N TYR A 313 -11.18 -15.30 7.08
CA TYR A 313 -10.92 -14.26 6.06
C TYR A 313 -9.52 -13.66 6.18
N PHE A 314 -8.61 -14.32 6.88
CA PHE A 314 -7.25 -13.79 7.09
C PHE A 314 -6.49 -13.53 5.79
N ASN A 315 -6.76 -14.31 4.74
CA ASN A 315 -6.21 -14.09 3.40
C ASN A 315 -6.57 -12.71 2.80
N LYS A 316 -7.63 -12.08 3.28
CA LYS A 316 -8.07 -10.75 2.81
C LYS A 316 -7.41 -9.58 3.56
N TYR A 317 -6.71 -9.84 4.66
CA TYR A 317 -6.12 -8.81 5.50
C TYR A 317 -5.12 -7.91 4.78
N PRO A 318 -4.26 -8.37 3.85
CA PRO A 318 -3.40 -7.47 3.10
C PRO A 318 -4.18 -6.41 2.32
N VAL A 319 -5.24 -6.82 1.61
CA VAL A 319 -6.11 -5.90 0.86
C VAL A 319 -6.84 -4.95 1.81
N PHE A 320 -7.38 -5.48 2.92
CA PHE A 320 -8.05 -4.67 3.93
C PHE A 320 -7.15 -3.55 4.46
N TRP A 321 -5.91 -3.86 4.81
CA TRP A 321 -4.99 -2.88 5.38
C TRP A 321 -4.49 -1.85 4.35
N GLN A 322 -4.42 -2.19 3.06
CA GLN A 322 -4.19 -1.19 2.03
C GLN A 322 -5.36 -0.19 1.96
N TRP A 323 -6.60 -0.67 1.95
CA TRP A 323 -7.78 0.20 1.96
C TRP A 323 -7.86 1.04 3.24
N PHE A 324 -7.67 0.42 4.39
CA PHE A 324 -7.82 1.10 5.66
C PHE A 324 -6.77 2.21 5.86
N MET A 325 -5.51 1.94 5.54
CA MET A 325 -4.46 2.94 5.70
C MET A 325 -4.49 4.04 4.64
N TRP A 326 -4.61 3.67 3.38
CA TRP A 326 -4.36 4.60 2.29
C TRP A 326 -5.62 5.30 1.78
N ILE A 327 -6.80 4.69 1.94
CA ILE A 327 -8.07 5.26 1.52
C ILE A 327 -8.88 5.76 2.71
N PHE A 328 -8.99 4.98 3.78
CA PHE A 328 -9.66 5.42 5.00
C PHE A 328 -8.79 6.33 5.87
N GLY A 329 -7.47 6.43 5.58
CA GLY A 329 -6.54 7.30 6.28
C GLY A 329 -6.23 6.84 7.70
N GLY A 330 -6.42 5.55 8.02
CA GLY A 330 -6.13 4.96 9.32
C GLY A 330 -7.06 5.38 10.45
N PHE A 331 -8.28 5.83 10.14
CA PHE A 331 -9.26 6.21 11.15
C PHE A 331 -10.68 5.74 10.83
N ILE A 332 -11.53 5.70 11.84
CA ILE A 332 -12.95 5.34 11.77
C ILE A 332 -13.76 6.44 12.47
N LEU A 333 -14.95 6.72 11.95
CA LEU A 333 -15.92 7.61 12.57
C LEU A 333 -16.77 6.80 13.55
N LYS A 334 -16.67 7.06 14.86
CA LYS A 334 -17.33 6.30 15.92
C LYS A 334 -18.85 6.23 15.76
N ASP A 335 -19.48 7.34 15.42
CA ASP A 335 -20.93 7.40 15.27
C ASP A 335 -21.43 6.74 13.97
N TYR A 336 -20.51 6.34 13.09
CA TYR A 336 -20.77 5.72 11.79
C TYR A 336 -20.02 4.40 11.60
N GLU A 337 -19.55 3.81 12.67
CA GLU A 337 -18.65 2.63 12.63
C GLU A 337 -19.26 1.49 11.81
N GLU A 338 -20.54 1.18 12.03
CA GLU A 338 -21.24 0.13 11.28
C GLU A 338 -21.25 0.41 9.77
N LYS A 339 -21.59 1.64 9.39
CA LYS A 339 -21.60 2.06 7.98
C LYS A 339 -20.20 2.03 7.34
N GLU A 340 -19.17 2.41 8.09
CA GLU A 340 -17.79 2.34 7.62
C GLU A 340 -17.32 0.88 7.46
N TYR A 341 -17.77 -0.01 8.35
CA TYR A 341 -17.53 -1.45 8.22
C TYR A 341 -18.25 -2.05 7.01
N GLU A 342 -19.46 -1.60 6.70
CA GLU A 342 -20.17 -2.00 5.48
C GLU A 342 -19.39 -1.63 4.22
N ILE A 343 -18.84 -0.40 4.17
CA ILE A 343 -18.04 0.04 3.03
C ILE A 343 -16.75 -0.79 2.92
N LEU A 344 -16.01 -0.94 4.01
CA LEU A 344 -14.80 -1.78 4.03
C LEU A 344 -15.12 -3.22 3.62
N SER A 345 -16.22 -3.76 4.07
CA SER A 345 -16.71 -5.10 3.68
C SER A 345 -16.91 -5.21 2.18
N GLN A 346 -17.57 -4.24 1.55
CA GLN A 346 -17.80 -4.20 0.10
C GLN A 346 -16.48 -4.13 -0.68
N LYS A 347 -15.51 -3.35 -0.21
CA LYS A 347 -14.22 -3.13 -0.91
C LYS A 347 -13.24 -4.29 -0.73
N THR A 348 -13.33 -5.03 0.36
CA THR A 348 -12.35 -6.08 0.71
C THR A 348 -12.89 -7.49 0.62
N GLY A 349 -14.21 -7.66 0.59
CA GLY A 349 -14.88 -8.95 0.62
C GLY A 349 -14.82 -9.65 2.00
N ILE A 350 -14.49 -8.91 3.07
CA ILE A 350 -14.57 -9.39 4.45
C ILE A 350 -15.98 -9.07 4.97
N PRO A 351 -16.75 -10.02 5.50
CA PRO A 351 -18.07 -9.73 6.07
C PRO A 351 -18.01 -8.66 7.15
N VAL A 352 -19.06 -7.84 7.28
CA VAL A 352 -19.12 -6.71 8.24
C VAL A 352 -18.76 -7.14 9.66
N GLY A 353 -19.29 -8.26 10.11
CA GLY A 353 -19.02 -8.79 11.45
C GLY A 353 -17.57 -9.24 11.70
N GLU A 354 -16.78 -9.42 10.65
CA GLU A 354 -15.38 -9.85 10.71
C GLU A 354 -14.38 -8.68 10.52
N ILE A 355 -14.86 -7.48 10.21
CA ILE A 355 -14.02 -6.29 10.10
C ILE A 355 -13.25 -6.00 11.40
N PRO A 356 -13.84 -6.12 12.61
CA PRO A 356 -13.10 -5.97 13.86
C PRO A 356 -11.89 -6.92 13.97
N ASN A 357 -12.02 -8.17 13.53
CA ASN A 357 -10.92 -9.14 13.54
C ASN A 357 -9.77 -8.69 12.61
N ALA A 358 -10.10 -8.16 11.43
CA ALA A 358 -9.11 -7.60 10.51
C ALA A 358 -8.37 -6.39 11.12
N LEU A 359 -9.07 -5.52 11.85
CA LEU A 359 -8.46 -4.40 12.58
C LEU A 359 -7.57 -4.90 13.72
N GLU A 360 -8.02 -5.90 14.47
CA GLU A 360 -7.27 -6.47 15.59
C GLU A 360 -6.01 -7.22 15.12
N ALA A 361 -6.01 -7.80 13.92
CA ALA A 361 -4.88 -8.55 13.38
C ALA A 361 -3.58 -7.74 13.38
N TYR A 362 -3.66 -6.44 13.16
CA TYR A 362 -2.49 -5.55 13.19
C TYR A 362 -1.93 -5.37 14.60
N GLN A 363 -2.81 -5.29 15.60
CA GLN A 363 -2.41 -5.25 17.00
C GLN A 363 -1.81 -6.56 17.47
N ILE A 364 -2.33 -7.66 16.99
CA ILE A 364 -1.84 -9.01 17.31
C ILE A 364 -0.42 -9.22 16.78
N LEU A 365 -0.16 -8.84 15.52
CA LEU A 365 1.17 -8.98 14.90
C LEU A 365 2.19 -7.94 15.37
N PHE A 366 1.73 -6.73 15.64
CA PHE A 366 2.58 -5.59 15.99
C PHE A 366 2.05 -4.91 17.26
N PRO A 367 2.12 -5.57 18.42
CA PRO A 367 1.52 -5.05 19.64
C PRO A 367 2.12 -3.70 20.03
N LEU A 368 1.26 -2.74 20.37
CA LEU A 368 1.61 -1.47 21.00
C LEU A 368 1.03 -1.42 22.41
N ASN A 369 1.72 -0.74 23.30
CA ASN A 369 1.19 -0.44 24.63
C ASN A 369 -0.15 0.29 24.48
N ASP A 370 -1.14 -0.08 25.27
CA ASP A 370 -2.50 0.47 25.28
C ASP A 370 -3.30 0.34 23.97
N GLY A 371 -2.84 -0.54 23.06
CA GLY A 371 -3.52 -0.83 21.79
C GLY A 371 -3.20 0.14 20.65
N TRP A 372 -3.73 -0.15 19.47
CA TRP A 372 -3.43 0.57 18.22
C TRP A 372 -4.28 1.80 17.96
N PHE A 373 -5.46 1.87 18.56
CA PHE A 373 -6.41 2.93 18.31
C PHE A 373 -6.59 3.82 19.53
N MET A 374 -6.69 5.11 19.30
CA MET A 374 -6.94 6.11 20.32
C MET A 374 -8.04 7.09 19.87
N ASP A 375 -8.67 7.74 20.83
CA ASP A 375 -9.51 8.91 20.59
C ASP A 375 -8.63 10.14 20.50
N LEU A 376 -8.78 10.95 19.44
CA LEU A 376 -7.99 12.18 19.30
C LEU A 376 -8.27 13.20 20.42
N SER A 377 -9.46 13.21 20.93
CA SER A 377 -9.84 14.00 22.12
C SER A 377 -11.10 13.41 22.76
N PRO A 378 -11.42 13.74 24.02
CA PRO A 378 -12.63 13.25 24.69
C PRO A 378 -13.95 13.57 23.93
N ASN A 379 -13.93 14.60 23.09
CA ASN A 379 -15.09 15.03 22.29
C ASN A 379 -14.94 14.70 20.80
N SER A 380 -13.95 13.90 20.43
CA SER A 380 -13.70 13.53 19.05
C SER A 380 -14.59 12.37 18.64
N ASN A 381 -15.20 12.47 17.47
CA ASN A 381 -15.94 11.36 16.84
C ASN A 381 -15.04 10.47 15.99
N ILE A 382 -13.73 10.64 16.10
CA ILE A 382 -12.73 9.88 15.35
C ILE A 382 -11.96 8.95 16.29
N LYS A 383 -11.93 7.67 15.94
CA LYS A 383 -11.01 6.66 16.46
C LYS A 383 -9.88 6.49 15.44
N VAL A 384 -8.67 6.86 15.79
CA VAL A 384 -7.53 6.89 14.90
C VAL A 384 -6.43 5.95 15.36
N MET A 385 -5.65 5.42 14.42
CA MET A 385 -4.45 4.66 14.75
C MET A 385 -3.45 5.56 15.52
N LYS A 386 -2.83 5.06 16.59
CA LYS A 386 -1.77 5.78 17.33
C LYS A 386 -0.64 6.21 16.42
N LEU A 387 -0.19 5.30 15.57
CA LEU A 387 0.75 5.60 14.51
C LEU A 387 -0.04 5.93 13.24
N PHE A 388 -0.63 7.11 13.21
CA PHE A 388 -1.53 7.48 12.13
C PHE A 388 -0.78 7.92 10.86
N PRO A 389 -1.25 7.48 9.69
CA PRO A 389 -0.68 7.88 8.41
C PRO A 389 -1.14 9.29 8.04
N VAL A 390 -0.60 10.31 8.73
CA VAL A 390 -1.04 11.72 8.64
C VAL A 390 -1.33 12.20 7.22
N PRO A 391 -0.48 11.95 6.21
CA PRO A 391 -0.73 12.44 4.86
C PRO A 391 -1.98 11.86 4.23
N PHE A 392 -2.39 10.67 4.65
CA PHE A 392 -3.52 9.93 4.09
C PHE A 392 -4.84 10.19 4.83
N MET A 393 -4.81 10.85 5.99
CA MET A 393 -6.04 11.27 6.68
C MET A 393 -6.87 12.21 5.81
N GLY A 394 -6.22 13.08 5.02
CA GLY A 394 -6.91 13.93 4.04
C GLY A 394 -7.55 13.14 2.90
N VAL A 395 -6.97 12.01 2.49
CA VAL A 395 -7.60 11.07 1.56
C VAL A 395 -8.87 10.53 2.18
N GLY A 396 -8.79 10.03 3.41
CA GLY A 396 -9.92 9.47 4.13
C GLY A 396 -11.08 10.45 4.34
N ALA A 397 -10.78 11.71 4.61
CA ALA A 397 -11.80 12.75 4.71
C ALA A 397 -12.46 13.04 3.35
N ASN A 398 -11.68 13.15 2.27
CA ASN A 398 -12.22 13.35 0.92
C ASN A 398 -13.04 12.16 0.43
N TYR A 399 -12.58 10.93 0.70
CA TYR A 399 -13.30 9.72 0.33
C TYR A 399 -14.69 9.68 0.99
N ARG A 400 -14.77 9.96 2.29
CA ARG A 400 -16.04 10.04 3.02
C ARG A 400 -16.95 11.13 2.48
N ARG A 401 -16.40 12.28 2.13
CA ARG A 401 -17.16 13.33 1.49
C ARG A 401 -17.79 12.86 0.17
N LEU A 402 -17.02 12.19 -0.68
CA LEU A 402 -17.53 11.62 -1.93
C LEU A 402 -18.63 10.58 -1.67
N LEU A 403 -18.42 9.71 -0.68
CA LEU A 403 -19.39 8.66 -0.32
C LEU A 403 -20.72 9.21 0.20
N TYR A 404 -20.69 10.32 0.92
CA TYR A 404 -21.84 10.77 1.68
C TYR A 404 -22.54 12.01 1.10
N THR A 405 -21.96 12.71 0.14
CA THR A 405 -22.51 13.94 -0.44
C THR A 405 -22.78 13.89 -1.93
N GLU A 406 -22.63 12.75 -2.58
CA GLU A 406 -22.74 12.61 -4.04
C GLU A 406 -21.83 13.60 -4.82
N SER A 407 -20.78 14.12 -4.20
CA SER A 407 -19.86 15.06 -4.81
C SER A 407 -18.90 14.32 -5.73
N GLU A 408 -18.91 14.63 -7.02
CA GLU A 408 -17.99 14.04 -8.00
C GLU A 408 -16.60 14.69 -7.99
N LYS A 409 -16.38 15.77 -7.24
CA LYS A 409 -15.12 16.52 -7.26
C LYS A 409 -14.28 16.24 -6.02
N PHE A 410 -13.04 15.79 -6.26
CA PHE A 410 -11.97 15.91 -5.30
C PHE A 410 -11.69 17.38 -5.04
N GLU A 411 -11.98 17.86 -3.85
CA GLU A 411 -11.48 19.13 -3.36
C GLU A 411 -10.26 18.86 -2.50
N ASP A 412 -9.18 19.53 -2.84
CA ASP A 412 -7.95 19.49 -2.07
C ASP A 412 -8.22 20.10 -0.69
N LEU A 413 -8.19 19.28 0.33
CA LEU A 413 -8.20 19.69 1.73
C LEU A 413 -6.80 20.09 2.16
N GLU A 414 -6.12 21.02 1.49
CA GLU A 414 -4.80 21.51 1.89
C GLU A 414 -3.91 20.42 2.48
N LEU A 415 -3.68 19.34 1.74
CA LEU A 415 -2.83 18.24 2.18
C LEU A 415 -1.43 18.66 2.59
N THR A 416 -1.03 19.84 2.13
CA THR A 416 0.24 20.46 2.46
C THR A 416 0.31 21.02 3.88
N GLY A 417 -0.81 21.14 4.56
CA GLY A 417 -0.89 21.68 5.91
C GLY A 417 -1.36 20.70 6.98
N ALA A 418 -1.43 19.42 6.66
CA ALA A 418 -1.97 18.40 7.56
C ALA A 418 -0.95 17.91 8.59
N HIS A 419 -0.45 18.83 9.37
CA HIS A 419 0.72 18.53 10.18
C HIS A 419 0.50 18.81 11.65
N THR A 420 -0.60 19.46 11.96
CA THR A 420 -0.87 19.94 13.30
C THR A 420 -2.12 19.27 13.89
N LEU A 421 -2.24 19.26 15.21
CA LEU A 421 -3.46 18.82 15.87
C LEU A 421 -4.66 19.65 15.37
N ASN A 422 -4.45 20.96 15.11
CA ASN A 422 -5.49 21.82 14.58
C ASN A 422 -5.95 21.39 13.19
N ASP A 423 -5.06 20.93 12.33
CA ASP A 423 -5.43 20.39 11.02
C ASP A 423 -6.20 19.07 11.16
N LEU A 424 -5.80 18.18 12.07
CA LEU A 424 -6.53 16.96 12.36
C LEU A 424 -7.93 17.26 12.89
N ILE A 425 -8.08 18.24 13.79
CA ILE A 425 -9.36 18.70 14.31
C ILE A 425 -10.20 19.33 13.19
N LYS A 426 -9.61 20.15 12.32
CA LYS A 426 -10.26 20.75 11.17
C LYS A 426 -10.81 19.69 10.22
N TRP A 427 -10.06 18.66 9.92
CA TRP A 427 -10.51 17.55 9.08
C TRP A 427 -11.62 16.74 9.74
N ASN A 428 -11.47 16.44 11.01
CA ASN A 428 -12.53 15.79 11.78
C ASN A 428 -13.84 16.59 11.69
N ASN A 429 -13.79 17.89 11.95
CA ASN A 429 -14.96 18.75 11.93
C ASN A 429 -15.55 18.84 10.53
N LEU A 430 -14.71 18.94 9.48
CA LEU A 430 -15.16 18.96 8.10
C LEU A 430 -15.84 17.64 7.71
N THR A 431 -15.26 16.50 8.10
CA THR A 431 -15.86 15.19 7.84
C THR A 431 -17.22 15.04 8.51
N ILE A 432 -17.34 15.49 9.78
CA ILE A 432 -18.61 15.48 10.51
C ILE A 432 -19.64 16.43 9.88
N GLU A 433 -19.22 17.61 9.44
CA GLU A 433 -20.08 18.56 8.77
C GLU A 433 -20.64 17.98 7.47
N VAL A 434 -19.80 17.32 6.68
CA VAL A 434 -20.20 16.62 5.47
C VAL A 434 -21.22 15.53 5.77
N LEU A 435 -21.01 14.73 6.81
CA LEU A 435 -21.91 13.65 7.20
C LEU A 435 -23.26 14.13 7.75
N LYS A 436 -23.33 15.36 8.31
CA LYS A 436 -24.58 15.93 8.81
C LYS A 436 -25.42 16.57 7.72
N ASN A 437 -24.80 17.00 6.63
CA ASN A 437 -25.45 17.74 5.53
C ASN A 437 -25.75 16.85 4.30
N GLY A 438 -25.27 15.60 4.27
CA GLY A 438 -25.61 14.56 3.29
C GLY A 438 -26.61 13.58 3.86
#